data_6c89fe0bf956065c4e40637b406b1b54
#
_entry.id   6c89fe0bf956065c4e40637b406b1b54
#
_cell.length_a   1.000
_cell.length_b   1.000
_cell.length_c   1.000
_cell.angle_alpha   90.00
_cell.angle_beta   90.00
_cell.angle_gamma   90.00
#
_symmetry.space_group_name_H-M   'P 1'
#
loop_
_entity.id
_entity.type
_entity.pdbx_description
1 polymer ?
#
loop_
_entity_poly.entity_id
_entity_poly.type
_entity_poly.pdbx_seq_one_letter_code
_entity_poly.pdbx_strand_id
1 'polypeptide(L)'
;MNRRTFLYGLLAAGAGSASCGYALAGRGSFLPAYIQRIGVPQFINNTAVFDLDRQVTERVRSEFIGRGKWTIVPEASGVDGLVTGTITSVYLTPVAFNTSQTQATRYALTISASVEFKDMRTNKVLWTNPSMQYREEFAPNSTNALDTTTFLGQDVNARERMANEFARALVSAILEAF
;
A
#
# COMPACT_ATOMS: atom_id res chain seq x y z
N MET A 1 -15.40 -22.28 64.72
CA MET A 1 -15.11 -21.77 63.35
C MET A 1 -13.62 -21.76 63.19
N ASN A 2 -13.06 -22.73 62.45
CA ASN A 2 -11.63 -23.03 62.43
C ASN A 2 -10.86 -22.12 61.47
N ARG A 3 -9.87 -21.40 61.99
CA ARG A 3 -8.97 -20.50 61.25
C ARG A 3 -8.23 -21.18 60.06
N ARG A 4 -8.21 -22.49 60.02
CA ARG A 4 -7.55 -23.28 58.95
C ARG A 4 -8.36 -23.41 57.68
N THR A 5 -9.68 -23.28 57.73
CA THR A 5 -10.57 -23.35 56.57
C THR A 5 -10.60 -22.02 55.80
N PHE A 6 -10.22 -20.90 56.40
CA PHE A 6 -10.18 -19.59 55.76
C PHE A 6 -8.93 -19.42 54.87
N LEU A 7 -7.85 -20.12 55.20
CA LEU A 7 -6.58 -20.05 54.44
C LEU A 7 -6.63 -20.84 53.11
N TYR A 8 -7.44 -21.88 53.04
CA TYR A 8 -7.59 -22.66 51.79
C TYR A 8 -8.51 -22.00 50.76
N GLY A 9 -9.39 -21.10 51.17
CA GLY A 9 -10.27 -20.33 50.30
C GLY A 9 -9.58 -19.21 49.55
N LEU A 10 -8.46 -18.67 50.08
CA LEU A 10 -7.72 -17.57 49.43
C LEU A 10 -6.71 -18.07 48.35
N LEU A 11 -6.31 -19.34 48.37
CA LEU A 11 -5.37 -19.88 47.39
C LEU A 11 -6.05 -20.33 46.11
N ALA A 12 -7.37 -20.50 46.08
CA ALA A 12 -8.12 -20.95 44.92
C ALA A 12 -8.56 -19.79 43.99
N ALA A 13 -8.45 -18.53 44.43
CA ALA A 13 -8.87 -17.37 43.65
C ALA A 13 -7.78 -16.77 42.73
N GLY A 14 -6.55 -17.32 42.75
CA GLY A 14 -5.38 -16.78 42.06
C GLY A 14 -5.08 -17.40 40.67
N ALA A 15 -5.83 -18.42 40.22
CA ALA A 15 -5.46 -19.20 39.03
C ALA A 15 -6.23 -18.84 37.74
N GLY A 16 -6.90 -17.69 37.70
CA GLY A 16 -7.81 -17.30 36.61
C GLY A 16 -7.33 -16.19 35.69
N SER A 17 -6.06 -15.77 35.70
CA SER A 17 -5.52 -14.86 34.69
C SER A 17 -5.08 -15.68 33.47
N ALA A 18 -6.06 -16.18 32.70
CA ALA A 18 -5.83 -16.60 31.33
C ALA A 18 -5.37 -15.37 30.56
N SER A 19 -4.07 -15.24 30.40
CA SER A 19 -3.41 -14.32 29.49
C SER A 19 -4.02 -14.57 28.10
N CYS A 20 -4.91 -13.67 27.67
CA CYS A 20 -5.26 -13.56 26.26
C CYS A 20 -3.96 -13.21 25.54
N GLY A 21 -3.29 -14.22 25.03
CA GLY A 21 -2.16 -14.07 24.13
C GLY A 21 -2.64 -13.39 22.85
N TYR A 22 -2.67 -12.07 22.84
CA TYR A 22 -2.68 -11.31 21.61
C TYR A 22 -1.33 -11.57 20.95
N ALA A 23 -1.27 -12.58 20.08
CA ALA A 23 -0.21 -12.67 19.11
C ALA A 23 -0.33 -11.41 18.24
N LEU A 24 0.65 -10.50 18.31
CA LEU A 24 0.80 -9.45 17.32
C LEU A 24 0.96 -10.14 15.95
N ALA A 25 -0.15 -10.26 15.23
CA ALA A 25 -0.11 -10.55 13.81
C ALA A 25 0.56 -9.35 13.13
N GLY A 26 1.85 -9.45 12.81
CA GLY A 26 2.53 -8.32 12.21
C GLY A 26 4.05 -8.44 12.04
N ARG A 27 4.65 -9.57 12.40
CA ARG A 27 6.07 -9.84 12.14
C ARG A 27 6.32 -11.24 11.55
N GLY A 28 5.35 -11.71 10.75
CA GLY A 28 5.58 -12.88 9.90
C GLY A 28 6.47 -12.48 8.71
N SER A 29 7.39 -13.34 8.31
CA SER A 29 7.97 -13.24 6.98
C SER A 29 6.89 -13.70 6.00
N PHE A 30 6.16 -12.77 5.45
CA PHE A 30 5.01 -13.00 4.58
C PHE A 30 5.40 -13.72 3.28
N LEU A 31 6.63 -13.58 2.85
CA LEU A 31 7.14 -14.22 1.65
C LEU A 31 7.96 -15.50 1.98
N PRO A 32 7.99 -16.48 1.07
CA PRO A 32 8.87 -17.66 1.21
C PRO A 32 10.30 -17.26 1.54
N ALA A 33 10.92 -17.93 2.51
CA ALA A 33 12.24 -17.57 3.05
C ALA A 33 13.37 -17.54 2.00
N TYR A 34 13.19 -18.21 0.86
CA TYR A 34 14.16 -18.20 -0.24
C TYR A 34 14.08 -16.93 -1.11
N ILE A 35 13.01 -16.15 -1.01
CA ILE A 35 12.90 -14.86 -1.71
C ILE A 35 13.70 -13.84 -0.92
N GLN A 36 14.90 -13.57 -1.38
CA GLN A 36 15.80 -12.58 -0.77
C GLN A 36 16.03 -11.37 -1.67
N ARG A 37 15.97 -11.58 -2.99
CA ARG A 37 16.18 -10.53 -3.98
C ARG A 37 14.92 -10.32 -4.79
N ILE A 38 14.37 -9.10 -4.72
CA ILE A 38 13.14 -8.72 -5.43
C ILE A 38 13.48 -7.68 -6.50
N GLY A 39 13.13 -8.01 -7.74
CA GLY A 39 13.19 -7.10 -8.87
C GLY A 39 11.93 -6.24 -8.93
N VAL A 40 12.12 -4.93 -9.06
CA VAL A 40 11.03 -3.97 -9.29
C VAL A 40 11.46 -3.09 -10.47
N PRO A 41 11.31 -3.56 -11.72
CA PRO A 41 11.56 -2.74 -12.90
C PRO A 41 10.62 -1.54 -12.94
N GLN A 42 10.93 -0.57 -13.77
CA GLN A 42 10.07 0.59 -13.95
C GLN A 42 8.68 0.15 -14.42
N PHE A 43 7.64 0.68 -13.78
CA PHE A 43 6.26 0.43 -14.14
C PHE A 43 5.96 1.02 -15.51
N ILE A 44 5.02 0.41 -16.23
CA ILE A 44 4.54 0.94 -17.49
C ILE A 44 3.51 2.03 -17.20
N ASN A 45 3.62 3.18 -17.87
CA ASN A 45 2.66 4.27 -17.72
C ASN A 45 1.79 4.37 -19.00
N ASN A 46 0.53 3.98 -18.87
CA ASN A 46 -0.48 4.12 -19.93
C ASN A 46 -1.34 5.38 -19.77
N THR A 47 -0.88 6.34 -18.95
CA THR A 47 -1.62 7.59 -18.70
C THR A 47 -0.93 8.78 -19.36
N ALA A 48 -1.65 9.89 -19.44
CA ALA A 48 -1.09 11.15 -19.96
C ALA A 48 -0.24 11.92 -18.93
N VAL A 49 -0.13 11.42 -17.69
CA VAL A 49 0.65 12.09 -16.63
C VAL A 49 2.12 11.74 -16.78
N PHE A 50 2.92 12.75 -17.11
CA PHE A 50 4.35 12.59 -17.33
C PHE A 50 5.08 12.16 -16.04
N ASP A 51 6.07 11.26 -16.18
CA ASP A 51 7.00 10.83 -15.12
C ASP A 51 6.34 10.10 -13.92
N LEU A 52 5.09 9.70 -14.05
CA LEU A 52 4.35 9.02 -12.99
C LEU A 52 4.90 7.61 -12.73
N ASP A 53 5.27 6.90 -13.76
CA ASP A 53 5.88 5.57 -13.72
C ASP A 53 7.17 5.56 -12.89
N ARG A 54 8.06 6.52 -13.12
CA ARG A 54 9.29 6.64 -12.36
C ARG A 54 9.00 6.92 -10.88
N GLN A 55 8.14 7.90 -10.61
CA GLN A 55 7.81 8.29 -9.24
C GLN A 55 7.16 7.13 -8.46
N VAL A 56 6.14 6.49 -9.04
CA VAL A 56 5.48 5.34 -8.40
C VAL A 56 6.48 4.20 -8.18
N THR A 57 7.31 3.88 -9.17
CA THR A 57 8.29 2.79 -9.05
C THR A 57 9.31 3.06 -7.94
N GLU A 58 9.85 4.27 -7.86
CA GLU A 58 10.79 4.63 -6.81
C GLU A 58 10.17 4.55 -5.41
N ARG A 59 8.91 4.96 -5.26
CA ARG A 59 8.19 4.84 -3.98
C ARG A 59 7.89 3.39 -3.62
N VAL A 60 7.53 2.55 -4.58
CA VAL A 60 7.35 1.10 -4.37
C VAL A 60 8.65 0.44 -3.92
N ARG A 61 9.78 0.74 -4.57
CA ARG A 61 11.10 0.26 -4.15
C ARG A 61 11.44 0.70 -2.72
N SER A 62 11.27 1.98 -2.43
CA SER A 62 11.52 2.55 -1.10
C SER A 62 10.67 1.92 -0.02
N GLU A 63 9.39 1.66 -0.30
CA GLU A 63 8.47 1.03 0.64
C GLU A 63 8.85 -0.43 0.93
N PHE A 64 9.25 -1.21 -0.08
CA PHE A 64 9.78 -2.56 0.12
C PHE A 64 11.05 -2.56 0.97
N ILE A 65 11.99 -1.63 0.71
CA ILE A 65 13.22 -1.48 1.51
C ILE A 65 12.88 -1.17 2.97
N GLY A 66 11.90 -0.30 3.21
CA GLY A 66 11.50 0.11 4.56
C GLY A 66 10.80 -0.99 5.38
N ARG A 67 10.17 -1.97 4.72
CA ARG A 67 9.37 -3.00 5.41
C ARG A 67 10.04 -4.36 5.55
N GLY A 68 11.11 -4.63 4.84
CA GLY A 68 11.64 -5.97 4.74
C GLY A 68 13.14 -6.11 4.80
N LYS A 69 13.58 -7.35 4.72
CA LYS A 69 14.98 -7.74 4.69
C LYS A 69 15.45 -8.09 3.27
N TRP A 70 14.67 -7.69 2.27
CA TRP A 70 14.94 -8.02 0.88
C TRP A 70 15.92 -7.04 0.25
N THR A 71 16.74 -7.53 -0.65
CA THR A 71 17.52 -6.69 -1.55
C THR A 71 16.64 -6.30 -2.73
N ILE A 72 16.32 -5.02 -2.85
CA ILE A 72 15.49 -4.49 -3.93
C ILE A 72 16.38 -4.00 -5.07
N VAL A 73 16.09 -4.46 -6.29
CA VAL A 73 16.87 -4.12 -7.49
C VAL A 73 15.94 -3.69 -8.62
N PRO A 74 16.41 -2.82 -9.54
CA PRO A 74 15.61 -2.37 -10.68
C PRO A 74 15.53 -3.39 -11.82
N GLU A 75 16.38 -4.42 -11.82
CA GLU A 75 16.45 -5.42 -12.86
C GLU A 75 15.34 -6.47 -12.72
N ALA A 76 14.86 -6.98 -13.87
CA ALA A 76 13.91 -8.07 -13.93
C ALA A 76 14.57 -9.46 -13.90
N SER A 77 15.89 -9.54 -14.10
CA SER A 77 16.63 -10.79 -14.20
C SER A 77 17.56 -11.00 -12.99
N GLY A 78 17.84 -12.26 -12.65
CA GLY A 78 18.72 -12.60 -11.53
C GLY A 78 18.10 -12.29 -10.16
N VAL A 79 16.78 -12.37 -10.06
CA VAL A 79 16.00 -12.11 -8.84
C VAL A 79 15.18 -13.33 -8.47
N ASP A 80 14.82 -13.45 -7.18
CA ASP A 80 13.97 -14.55 -6.70
C ASP A 80 12.49 -14.23 -6.90
N GLY A 81 12.11 -12.95 -6.71
CA GLY A 81 10.76 -12.44 -6.94
C GLY A 81 10.78 -11.23 -7.87
N LEU A 82 9.73 -11.09 -8.67
CA LEU A 82 9.58 -9.99 -9.63
C LEU A 82 8.24 -9.30 -9.45
N VAL A 83 8.26 -8.01 -9.17
CA VAL A 83 7.06 -7.16 -9.14
C VAL A 83 7.00 -6.37 -10.43
N THR A 84 5.95 -6.56 -11.22
CA THR A 84 5.69 -5.78 -12.42
C THR A 84 4.38 -5.03 -12.29
N GLY A 85 4.30 -3.83 -12.82
CA GLY A 85 3.11 -3.01 -12.75
C GLY A 85 2.88 -2.17 -14.00
N THR A 86 1.61 -1.94 -14.31
CA THR A 86 1.16 -1.03 -15.37
C THR A 86 0.14 -0.07 -14.78
N ILE A 87 0.44 1.23 -14.81
CA ILE A 87 -0.50 2.28 -14.42
C ILE A 87 -1.48 2.44 -15.58
N THR A 88 -2.74 2.10 -15.33
CA THR A 88 -3.77 2.02 -16.38
C THR A 88 -4.57 3.31 -16.51
N SER A 89 -4.80 4.01 -15.41
CA SER A 89 -5.53 5.28 -15.43
C SER A 89 -5.21 6.16 -14.23
N VAL A 90 -5.31 7.46 -14.44
CA VAL A 90 -5.35 8.48 -13.39
C VAL A 90 -6.42 9.49 -13.79
N TYR A 91 -7.35 9.75 -12.89
CA TYR A 91 -8.42 10.69 -13.15
C TYR A 91 -8.82 11.48 -11.91
N LEU A 92 -9.30 12.69 -12.18
CA LEU A 92 -9.78 13.65 -11.20
C LEU A 92 -11.29 13.76 -11.32
N THR A 93 -12.02 13.51 -10.23
CA THR A 93 -13.48 13.57 -10.21
C THR A 93 -13.95 14.56 -9.15
N PRO A 94 -14.84 15.52 -9.46
CA PRO A 94 -15.45 16.36 -8.45
C PRO A 94 -16.37 15.53 -7.55
N VAL A 95 -16.25 15.69 -6.22
CA VAL A 95 -17.01 14.90 -5.22
C VAL A 95 -17.89 15.77 -4.33
N ALA A 96 -17.65 17.09 -4.27
CA ALA A 96 -18.51 18.02 -3.56
C ALA A 96 -18.61 19.36 -4.30
N PHE A 97 -19.80 19.94 -4.26
CA PHE A 97 -20.11 21.22 -4.89
C PHE A 97 -20.61 22.21 -3.82
N ASN A 98 -20.32 23.50 -4.02
CA ASN A 98 -20.91 24.55 -3.21
C ASN A 98 -22.35 24.79 -3.67
N THR A 99 -23.31 24.90 -2.72
CA THR A 99 -24.72 25.10 -3.01
C THR A 99 -25.06 26.48 -3.64
N SER A 100 -24.16 27.46 -3.50
CA SER A 100 -24.31 28.81 -4.03
C SER A 100 -23.52 29.09 -5.32
N GLN A 101 -22.60 28.22 -5.68
CA GLN A 101 -21.77 28.34 -6.86
C GLN A 101 -21.60 26.93 -7.48
N THR A 102 -21.75 26.83 -8.79
CA THR A 102 -21.62 25.60 -9.58
C THR A 102 -20.15 25.07 -9.60
N GLN A 103 -19.35 25.45 -8.62
CA GLN A 103 -17.93 25.07 -8.53
C GLN A 103 -17.72 23.92 -7.57
N ALA A 104 -16.94 22.95 -7.99
CA ALA A 104 -16.54 21.85 -7.13
C ALA A 104 -15.63 22.35 -6.00
N THR A 105 -15.96 21.98 -4.77
CA THR A 105 -15.20 22.31 -3.55
C THR A 105 -14.24 21.20 -3.14
N ARG A 106 -14.46 19.97 -3.63
CA ARG A 106 -13.61 18.81 -3.41
C ARG A 106 -13.49 17.98 -4.67
N TYR A 107 -12.31 17.43 -4.85
CA TYR A 107 -11.99 16.48 -5.91
C TYR A 107 -11.43 15.19 -5.32
N ALA A 108 -11.70 14.07 -5.97
CA ALA A 108 -11.05 12.81 -5.73
C ALA A 108 -10.08 12.52 -6.86
N LEU A 109 -8.82 12.33 -6.53
CA LEU A 109 -7.80 11.81 -7.42
C LEU A 109 -7.72 10.30 -7.27
N THR A 110 -7.92 9.56 -8.36
CA THR A 110 -7.87 8.11 -8.38
C THR A 110 -6.78 7.65 -9.33
N ILE A 111 -5.87 6.82 -8.83
CA ILE A 111 -4.90 6.06 -9.63
C ILE A 111 -5.32 4.60 -9.69
N SER A 112 -5.24 3.99 -10.86
CA SER A 112 -5.48 2.56 -11.07
C SER A 112 -4.28 1.92 -11.73
N ALA A 113 -3.91 0.72 -11.27
CA ALA A 113 -2.81 -0.04 -11.83
C ALA A 113 -3.12 -1.54 -11.82
N SER A 114 -2.60 -2.25 -12.81
CA SER A 114 -2.49 -3.70 -12.82
C SER A 114 -1.12 -4.08 -12.30
N VAL A 115 -1.04 -4.94 -11.28
CA VAL A 115 0.22 -5.33 -10.67
C VAL A 115 0.26 -6.84 -10.49
N GLU A 116 1.42 -7.42 -10.74
CA GLU A 116 1.73 -8.84 -10.55
C GLU A 116 3.02 -9.00 -9.74
N PHE A 117 3.01 -9.94 -8.78
CA PHE A 117 4.19 -10.40 -8.09
C PHE A 117 4.41 -11.88 -8.40
N LYS A 118 5.55 -12.20 -9.00
CA LYS A 118 5.88 -13.52 -9.51
C LYS A 118 7.12 -14.09 -8.84
N ASP A 119 7.08 -15.36 -8.48
CA ASP A 119 8.25 -16.15 -8.09
C ASP A 119 9.03 -16.56 -9.34
N MET A 120 10.27 -16.11 -9.43
CA MET A 120 11.12 -16.36 -10.59
C MET A 120 11.78 -17.73 -10.57
N ARG A 121 11.81 -18.43 -9.43
CA ARG A 121 12.34 -19.80 -9.32
C ARG A 121 11.34 -20.84 -9.80
N THR A 122 10.08 -20.69 -9.37
CA THR A 122 9.01 -21.63 -9.72
C THR A 122 8.18 -21.16 -10.91
N ASN A 123 8.40 -19.93 -11.37
CA ASN A 123 7.66 -19.26 -12.43
C ASN A 123 6.15 -19.10 -12.11
N LYS A 124 5.80 -19.09 -10.80
CA LYS A 124 4.42 -19.00 -10.32
C LYS A 124 4.07 -17.56 -9.95
N VAL A 125 2.87 -17.13 -10.32
CA VAL A 125 2.31 -15.88 -9.82
C VAL A 125 1.94 -16.08 -8.35
N LEU A 126 2.57 -15.30 -7.47
CA LEU A 126 2.33 -15.34 -6.04
C LEU A 126 1.17 -14.43 -5.64
N TRP A 127 1.08 -13.28 -6.29
CA TRP A 127 0.01 -12.31 -6.07
C TRP A 127 -0.24 -11.53 -7.34
N THR A 128 -1.50 -11.20 -7.59
CA THR A 128 -1.90 -10.32 -8.69
C THR A 128 -3.13 -9.51 -8.32
N ASN A 129 -3.15 -8.26 -8.76
CA ASN A 129 -4.33 -7.42 -8.72
C ASN A 129 -4.44 -6.68 -10.07
N PRO A 130 -5.39 -7.06 -10.92
CA PRO A 130 -5.53 -6.48 -12.26
C PRO A 130 -6.09 -5.05 -12.24
N SER A 131 -6.67 -4.61 -11.13
CA SER A 131 -7.29 -3.28 -11.01
C SER A 131 -7.15 -2.74 -9.59
N MET A 132 -5.91 -2.65 -9.11
CA MET A 132 -5.63 -2.01 -7.84
C MET A 132 -5.88 -0.52 -7.95
N GLN A 133 -6.66 0.04 -7.01
CA GLN A 133 -7.01 1.45 -7.00
C GLN A 133 -6.61 2.09 -5.67
N TYR A 134 -6.14 3.33 -5.77
CA TYR A 134 -5.99 4.23 -4.65
C TYR A 134 -6.70 5.54 -4.96
N ARG A 135 -7.45 6.04 -3.98
CA ARG A 135 -8.24 7.26 -4.09
C ARG A 135 -7.95 8.18 -2.92
N GLU A 136 -7.66 9.44 -3.21
CA GLU A 136 -7.46 10.50 -2.23
C GLU A 136 -8.37 11.69 -2.56
N GLU A 137 -8.99 12.28 -1.53
CA GLU A 137 -9.79 13.48 -1.67
C GLU A 137 -8.99 14.70 -1.21
N PHE A 138 -9.11 15.78 -1.95
CA PHE A 138 -8.48 17.05 -1.61
C PHE A 138 -9.35 18.24 -1.99
N ALA A 139 -9.12 19.38 -1.32
CA ALA A 139 -9.70 20.66 -1.66
C ALA A 139 -8.67 21.43 -2.51
N PRO A 140 -9.00 21.83 -3.74
CA PRO A 140 -8.07 22.58 -4.57
C PRO A 140 -7.84 23.98 -3.99
N ASN A 141 -6.61 24.44 -4.09
CA ASN A 141 -6.25 25.81 -3.70
C ASN A 141 -6.65 26.86 -4.75
N SER A 142 -7.15 26.44 -5.91
CA SER A 142 -7.59 27.30 -7.01
C SER A 142 -8.98 26.93 -7.50
N THR A 143 -9.76 27.93 -7.90
CA THR A 143 -11.16 27.81 -8.32
C THR A 143 -11.34 27.35 -9.77
N ASN A 144 -10.28 27.12 -10.52
CA ASN A 144 -10.37 26.68 -11.91
C ASN A 144 -10.57 25.17 -11.97
N ALA A 145 -11.63 24.72 -12.66
CA ALA A 145 -11.85 23.33 -13.00
C ALA A 145 -10.64 22.80 -13.78
N LEU A 146 -9.88 21.92 -13.17
CA LEU A 146 -8.64 21.42 -13.72
C LEU A 146 -8.87 20.04 -14.33
N ASP A 147 -8.35 19.84 -15.52
CA ASP A 147 -8.12 18.47 -15.98
C ASP A 147 -7.02 17.79 -15.15
N THR A 148 -7.01 16.46 -15.14
CA THR A 148 -6.09 15.66 -14.34
C THR A 148 -4.62 15.95 -14.63
N THR A 149 -4.28 16.18 -15.88
CA THR A 149 -2.89 16.42 -16.30
C THR A 149 -2.37 17.77 -15.87
N THR A 150 -3.21 18.81 -16.03
CA THR A 150 -2.90 20.16 -15.57
C THR A 150 -2.77 20.22 -14.05
N PHE A 151 -3.68 19.57 -13.32
CA PHE A 151 -3.63 19.50 -11.86
C PHE A 151 -2.34 18.82 -11.36
N LEU A 152 -2.06 17.61 -11.82
CA LEU A 152 -0.87 16.87 -11.42
C LEU A 152 0.44 17.47 -11.94
N GLY A 153 0.38 18.25 -13.01
CA GLY A 153 1.51 19.03 -13.51
C GLY A 153 1.86 20.23 -12.61
N GLN A 154 0.86 20.84 -12.00
CA GLN A 154 1.02 22.02 -11.15
C GLN A 154 1.20 21.69 -9.67
N ASP A 155 0.51 20.67 -9.15
CA ASP A 155 0.62 20.24 -7.76
C ASP A 155 1.53 19.03 -7.61
N VAL A 156 2.83 19.32 -7.53
CA VAL A 156 3.88 18.29 -7.30
C VAL A 156 3.65 17.55 -5.99
N ASN A 157 3.16 18.23 -4.94
CA ASN A 157 2.91 17.63 -3.64
C ASN A 157 1.75 16.62 -3.69
N ALA A 158 0.67 16.91 -4.42
CA ALA A 158 -0.44 15.98 -4.59
C ALA A 158 0.01 14.71 -5.34
N ARG A 159 0.80 14.86 -6.39
CA ARG A 159 1.37 13.74 -7.14
C ARG A 159 2.29 12.88 -6.28
N GLU A 160 3.14 13.52 -5.49
CA GLU A 160 4.07 12.81 -4.60
C GLU A 160 3.32 12.06 -3.49
N ARG A 161 2.32 12.68 -2.85
CA ARG A 161 1.48 12.00 -1.86
C ARG A 161 0.75 10.81 -2.46
N MET A 162 0.12 10.99 -3.62
CA MET A 162 -0.55 9.89 -4.32
C MET A 162 0.39 8.72 -4.60
N ALA A 163 1.61 8.98 -5.10
CA ALA A 163 2.59 7.95 -5.37
C ALA A 163 3.05 7.23 -4.08
N ASN A 164 3.24 7.97 -2.98
CA ASN A 164 3.61 7.41 -1.68
C ASN A 164 2.52 6.48 -1.12
N GLU A 165 1.28 6.97 -1.09
CA GLU A 165 0.19 6.21 -0.49
C GLU A 165 -0.22 5.01 -1.36
N PHE A 166 -0.17 5.16 -2.69
CA PHE A 166 -0.34 4.04 -3.59
C PHE A 166 0.73 2.95 -3.36
N ALA A 167 2.00 3.34 -3.28
CA ALA A 167 3.10 2.41 -3.02
C ALA A 167 2.95 1.69 -1.68
N ARG A 168 2.55 2.42 -0.63
CA ARG A 168 2.27 1.86 0.70
C ARG A 168 1.13 0.84 0.65
N ALA A 169 0.02 1.19 0.01
CA ALA A 169 -1.12 0.29 -0.15
C ALA A 169 -0.75 -0.96 -0.95
N LEU A 170 0.01 -0.80 -2.04
CA LEU A 170 0.47 -1.90 -2.88
C LEU A 170 1.35 -2.88 -2.12
N VAL A 171 2.40 -2.37 -1.47
CA VAL A 171 3.35 -3.22 -0.74
C VAL A 171 2.66 -3.91 0.43
N SER A 172 1.75 -3.21 1.15
CA SER A 172 0.92 -3.84 2.19
C SER A 172 0.08 -4.98 1.61
N ALA A 173 -0.63 -4.75 0.50
CA ALA A 173 -1.48 -5.77 -0.12
C ALA A 173 -0.69 -7.01 -0.59
N ILE A 174 0.53 -6.81 -1.10
CA ILE A 174 1.41 -7.92 -1.46
C ILE A 174 1.85 -8.70 -0.22
N LEU A 175 2.30 -8.01 0.82
CA LEU A 175 2.86 -8.64 2.01
C LEU A 175 1.80 -9.30 2.91
N GLU A 176 0.58 -8.80 2.91
CA GLU A 176 -0.55 -9.34 3.69
C GLU A 176 -1.23 -10.55 3.02
N ALA A 177 -0.88 -10.84 1.78
CA ALA A 177 -1.44 -11.97 1.04
C ALA A 177 -0.84 -13.33 1.43
N PHE A 178 0.17 -13.35 2.32
CA PHE A 178 0.90 -14.54 2.78
C PHE A 178 0.85 -14.65 4.34
#